data_b91ca5467bf9ba0484bf1b71d2bb1af9
#
_entry.id   b91ca5467bf9ba0484bf1b71d2bb1af9
#
_cell.length_a   1.000
_cell.length_b   1.000
_cell.length_c   1.000
_cell.angle_alpha   90.00
_cell.angle_beta   90.00
_cell.angle_gamma   90.00
#
_symmetry.space_group_name_H-M   'P 1'
#
loop_
_entity.id
_entity.type
_entity.pdbx_description
1 polymer ?
#
loop_
_entity_poly.entity_id
_entity_poly.type
_entity_poly.pdbx_seq_one_letter_code
_entity_poly.pdbx_strand_id
1 'polypeptide(L)'
;MSTSITLEGFYRKAGMLIPWFMSAALVLFIVGVYLGFFVCPIEARQGNSYRIIFIHIPAAWLAMSLYLLMAVASIVGLLKNSRLAFILAQAMAPTGALMGFIALFSGAFWGRPTWGTYWVW
;
A
#
# COMPACT_ATOMS: atom_id res chain seq x y z
N MET A 1 -8.07 30.13 -17.72
CA MET A 1 -7.65 30.30 -16.31
C MET A 1 -7.01 29.00 -15.84
N SER A 2 -5.69 28.92 -15.84
CA SER A 2 -4.97 27.77 -15.29
C SER A 2 -5.03 27.89 -13.77
N THR A 3 -5.84 27.06 -13.11
CA THR A 3 -5.81 26.91 -11.64
C THR A 3 -4.53 26.18 -11.26
N SER A 4 -3.44 26.93 -11.19
CA SER A 4 -2.20 26.42 -10.62
C SER A 4 -2.47 26.01 -9.17
N ILE A 5 -2.40 24.70 -8.89
CA ILE A 5 -2.52 24.18 -7.52
C ILE A 5 -1.34 24.76 -6.75
N THR A 6 -1.59 25.70 -5.86
CA THR A 6 -0.54 26.24 -4.98
C THR A 6 -0.20 25.20 -3.92
N LEU A 7 1.05 25.17 -3.49
CA LEU A 7 1.54 24.25 -2.45
C LEU A 7 0.70 24.38 -1.17
N GLU A 8 0.42 25.62 -0.75
CA GLU A 8 -0.40 25.92 0.42
C GLU A 8 -1.85 25.41 0.27
N GLY A 9 -2.47 25.63 -0.89
CA GLY A 9 -3.82 25.15 -1.19
C GLY A 9 -3.89 23.62 -1.15
N PHE A 10 -2.84 22.95 -1.61
CA PHE A 10 -2.73 21.49 -1.53
C PHE A 10 -2.66 21.02 -0.07
N TYR A 11 -1.75 21.55 0.74
CA TYR A 11 -1.61 21.18 2.16
C TYR A 11 -2.89 21.42 2.96
N ARG A 12 -3.58 22.52 2.72
CA ARG A 12 -4.85 22.81 3.40
C ARG A 12 -5.92 21.78 3.06
N LYS A 13 -6.09 21.44 1.77
CA LYS A 13 -7.06 20.43 1.33
C LYS A 13 -6.69 19.04 1.85
N ALA A 14 -5.43 18.65 1.76
CA ALA A 14 -4.96 17.38 2.28
C ALA A 14 -5.21 17.27 3.78
N GLY A 15 -4.90 18.31 4.56
CA GLY A 15 -5.15 18.34 6.01
C GLY A 15 -6.62 18.14 6.38
N MET A 16 -7.56 18.69 5.61
CA MET A 16 -8.99 18.48 5.83
C MET A 16 -9.45 17.05 5.50
N LEU A 17 -8.81 16.39 4.54
CA LEU A 17 -9.19 15.04 4.08
C LEU A 17 -8.57 13.93 4.91
N ILE A 18 -7.39 14.16 5.51
CA ILE A 18 -6.65 13.17 6.29
C ILE A 18 -7.53 12.45 7.34
N PRO A 19 -8.28 13.15 8.24
CA PRO A 19 -9.05 12.46 9.27
C PRO A 19 -10.13 11.54 8.70
N TRP A 20 -10.75 11.91 7.58
CA TRP A 20 -11.75 11.10 6.91
C TRP A 20 -11.16 9.84 6.30
N PHE A 21 -10.05 9.99 5.57
CA PHE A 21 -9.36 8.83 4.99
C PHE A 21 -8.77 7.91 6.07
N MET A 22 -8.21 8.46 7.14
CA MET A 22 -7.69 7.68 8.26
C MET A 22 -8.79 6.89 8.95
N SER A 23 -9.94 7.51 9.23
CA SER A 23 -11.09 6.84 9.84
C SER A 23 -11.64 5.73 8.94
N ALA A 24 -11.82 6.01 7.66
CA ALA A 24 -12.27 5.01 6.69
C ALA A 24 -11.27 3.84 6.58
N ALA A 25 -9.99 4.14 6.48
CA ALA A 25 -8.94 3.12 6.40
C ALA A 25 -8.92 2.24 7.66
N LEU A 26 -9.05 2.82 8.85
CA LEU A 26 -9.09 2.08 10.10
C LEU A 26 -10.31 1.14 10.16
N VAL A 27 -11.50 1.63 9.83
CA VAL A 27 -12.72 0.81 9.79
C VAL A 27 -12.58 -0.34 8.79
N LEU A 28 -12.14 -0.04 7.56
CA LEU A 28 -11.96 -1.06 6.52
C LEU A 28 -10.89 -2.09 6.91
N PHE A 29 -9.82 -1.65 7.56
CA PHE A 29 -8.77 -2.53 8.06
C PHE A 29 -9.32 -3.50 9.14
N ILE A 30 -10.04 -2.98 10.14
CA ILE A 30 -10.63 -3.80 11.20
C ILE A 30 -11.62 -4.81 10.61
N VAL A 31 -12.52 -4.36 9.74
CA VAL A 31 -13.50 -5.23 9.07
C VAL A 31 -12.79 -6.28 8.21
N GLY A 32 -11.79 -5.87 7.42
CA GLY A 32 -11.03 -6.78 6.57
C GLY A 32 -10.29 -7.86 7.36
N VAL A 33 -9.62 -7.49 8.46
CA VAL A 33 -8.97 -8.43 9.36
C VAL A 33 -9.99 -9.38 10.00
N TYR A 34 -11.10 -8.85 10.49
CA TYR A 34 -12.14 -9.69 11.10
C TYR A 34 -12.70 -10.71 10.10
N LEU A 35 -13.08 -10.27 8.90
CA LEU A 35 -13.62 -11.15 7.88
C LEU A 35 -12.59 -12.18 7.39
N GLY A 36 -11.36 -11.76 7.16
CA GLY A 36 -10.30 -12.63 6.63
C GLY A 36 -9.82 -13.68 7.64
N PHE A 37 -9.70 -13.31 8.91
CA PHE A 37 -9.11 -14.20 9.93
C PHE A 37 -10.13 -14.99 10.74
N PHE A 38 -11.34 -14.48 10.91
CA PHE A 38 -12.35 -15.10 11.79
C PHE A 38 -13.57 -15.64 11.06
N VAL A 39 -13.98 -15.04 9.95
CA VAL A 39 -15.19 -15.43 9.21
C VAL A 39 -14.87 -16.31 8.01
N CYS A 40 -13.77 -16.04 7.31
CA CYS A 40 -13.39 -16.81 6.12
C CYS A 40 -13.15 -18.29 6.47
N PRO A 41 -13.79 -19.24 5.75
CA PRO A 41 -13.59 -20.68 5.98
C PRO A 41 -12.15 -21.09 5.71
N ILE A 42 -11.75 -22.21 6.31
CA ILE A 42 -10.43 -22.81 6.07
C ILE A 42 -10.38 -23.38 4.64
N GLU A 43 -9.33 -23.04 3.90
CA GLU A 43 -9.13 -23.54 2.54
C GLU A 43 -8.66 -25.00 2.58
N ALA A 44 -9.22 -25.85 1.69
CA ALA A 44 -9.05 -27.30 1.72
C ALA A 44 -7.61 -27.78 1.47
N ARG A 45 -6.81 -27.03 0.69
CA ARG A 45 -5.42 -27.41 0.33
C ARG A 45 -4.38 -26.76 1.23
N GLN A 46 -4.59 -25.50 1.62
CA GLN A 46 -3.61 -24.69 2.34
C GLN A 46 -3.93 -24.54 3.84
N GLY A 47 -5.11 -24.96 4.25
CA GLY A 47 -5.54 -24.83 5.65
C GLY A 47 -5.56 -23.37 6.11
N ASN A 48 -5.07 -23.12 7.31
CA ASN A 48 -5.01 -21.77 7.87
C ASN A 48 -3.98 -20.86 7.20
N SER A 49 -2.97 -21.40 6.50
CA SER A 49 -1.96 -20.62 5.81
C SER A 49 -2.54 -19.75 4.69
N TYR A 50 -3.67 -20.16 4.12
CA TYR A 50 -4.42 -19.37 3.15
C TYR A 50 -4.75 -17.95 3.65
N ARG A 51 -4.97 -17.77 4.94
CA ARG A 51 -5.35 -16.48 5.52
C ARG A 51 -4.28 -15.39 5.35
N ILE A 52 -3.03 -15.77 5.10
CA ILE A 52 -1.94 -14.83 4.81
C ILE A 52 -2.25 -13.98 3.55
N ILE A 53 -3.06 -14.51 2.62
CA ILE A 53 -3.46 -13.81 1.39
C ILE A 53 -4.13 -12.46 1.68
N PHE A 54 -4.88 -12.35 2.79
CA PHE A 54 -5.59 -11.13 3.18
C PHE A 54 -4.66 -9.99 3.65
N ILE A 55 -3.40 -10.32 3.97
CA ILE A 55 -2.35 -9.34 4.26
C ILE A 55 -1.45 -9.18 3.03
N HIS A 56 -1.04 -10.29 2.43
CA HIS A 56 -0.05 -10.30 1.36
C HIS A 56 -0.54 -9.56 0.11
N ILE A 57 -1.73 -9.87 -0.39
CA ILE A 57 -2.25 -9.27 -1.63
C ILE A 57 -2.43 -7.75 -1.49
N PRO A 58 -3.10 -7.21 -0.46
CA PRO A 58 -3.21 -5.76 -0.31
C PRO A 58 -1.85 -5.07 -0.16
N ALA A 59 -0.92 -5.66 0.59
CA ALA A 59 0.41 -5.09 0.77
C ALA A 59 1.20 -5.07 -0.56
N ALA A 60 1.16 -6.15 -1.35
CA ALA A 60 1.81 -6.23 -2.65
C ALA A 60 1.22 -5.23 -3.65
N TRP A 61 -0.11 -5.11 -3.72
CA TRP A 61 -0.78 -4.14 -4.57
C TRP A 61 -0.45 -2.70 -4.19
N LEU A 62 -0.45 -2.38 -2.89
CA LEU A 62 -0.09 -1.04 -2.41
C LEU A 62 1.39 -0.73 -2.69
N ALA A 63 2.29 -1.68 -2.47
CA ALA A 63 3.71 -1.51 -2.78
C ALA A 63 3.91 -1.17 -4.27
N MET A 64 3.39 -2.00 -5.17
CA MET A 64 3.52 -1.78 -6.62
C MET A 64 2.89 -0.46 -7.06
N SER A 65 1.68 -0.15 -6.57
CA SER A 65 0.98 1.08 -6.92
C SER A 65 1.75 2.32 -6.45
N LEU A 66 2.27 2.31 -5.23
CA LEU A 66 3.06 3.42 -4.68
C LEU A 66 4.37 3.61 -5.45
N TYR A 67 5.08 2.54 -5.82
CA TYR A 67 6.30 2.64 -6.63
C TYR A 67 6.00 3.21 -8.02
N LEU A 68 4.91 2.79 -8.66
CA LEU A 68 4.48 3.35 -9.94
C LEU A 68 4.15 4.85 -9.82
N LEU A 69 3.38 5.23 -8.79
CA LEU A 69 3.04 6.63 -8.54
C LEU A 69 4.27 7.48 -8.23
N MET A 70 5.23 6.94 -7.46
CA MET A 70 6.52 7.61 -7.20
C MET A 70 7.31 7.83 -8.50
N ALA A 71 7.36 6.84 -9.39
CA ALA A 71 8.03 6.97 -10.67
C ALA A 71 7.38 8.06 -11.53
N VAL A 72 6.04 8.05 -11.64
CA VAL A 72 5.28 9.08 -12.38
C VAL A 72 5.51 10.47 -11.76
N ALA A 73 5.40 10.60 -10.45
CA ALA A 73 5.63 11.86 -9.75
C ALA A 73 7.06 12.39 -9.96
N SER A 74 8.06 11.50 -9.92
CA SER A 74 9.46 11.85 -10.16
C SER A 74 9.68 12.31 -11.60
N ILE A 75 9.11 11.65 -12.60
CA ILE A 75 9.17 12.06 -14.02
C ILE A 75 8.52 13.44 -14.20
N VAL A 76 7.33 13.65 -13.64
CA VAL A 76 6.66 14.97 -13.70
C VAL A 76 7.50 16.04 -13.01
N GLY A 77 8.10 15.70 -11.85
CA GLY A 77 9.01 16.61 -11.13
C GLY A 77 10.19 17.05 -11.98
N LEU A 78 10.82 16.11 -12.67
CA LEU A 78 11.97 16.37 -13.55
C LEU A 78 11.57 17.17 -14.80
N LEU A 79 10.51 16.76 -15.50
CA LEU A 79 10.11 17.39 -16.75
C LEU A 79 9.50 18.78 -16.57
N LYS A 80 8.78 19.02 -15.47
CA LYS A 80 8.07 20.29 -15.21
C LYS A 80 8.70 21.13 -14.11
N ASN A 81 9.84 20.74 -13.57
CA ASN A 81 10.48 21.38 -12.41
C ASN A 81 9.51 21.58 -11.23
N SER A 82 8.61 20.61 -11.01
CA SER A 82 7.52 20.72 -10.04
C SER A 82 7.96 20.29 -8.64
N ARG A 83 8.12 21.26 -7.75
CA ARG A 83 8.42 21.01 -6.33
C ARG A 83 7.36 20.11 -5.66
N LEU A 84 6.08 20.31 -5.99
CA LEU A 84 4.99 19.49 -5.45
C LEU A 84 5.14 18.02 -5.83
N ALA A 85 5.50 17.72 -7.09
CA ALA A 85 5.68 16.36 -7.55
C ALA A 85 6.83 15.65 -6.81
N PHE A 86 7.94 16.31 -6.56
CA PHE A 86 9.04 15.75 -5.75
C PHE A 86 8.62 15.50 -4.29
N ILE A 87 7.87 16.42 -3.68
CA ILE A 87 7.36 16.23 -2.32
C ILE A 87 6.41 15.02 -2.24
N LEU A 88 5.55 14.85 -3.24
CA LEU A 88 4.65 13.69 -3.33
C LEU A 88 5.43 12.38 -3.48
N ALA A 89 6.43 12.33 -4.36
CA ALA A 89 7.28 11.15 -4.51
C ALA A 89 7.98 10.80 -3.20
N GLN A 90 8.55 11.78 -2.52
CA GLN A 90 9.24 11.61 -1.24
C GLN A 90 8.29 11.14 -0.13
N ALA A 91 7.07 11.68 -0.07
CA ALA A 91 6.07 11.33 0.94
C ALA A 91 5.55 9.88 0.78
N MET A 92 5.52 9.36 -0.45
CA MET A 92 5.09 7.98 -0.74
C MET A 92 6.17 6.93 -0.40
N ALA A 93 7.45 7.30 -0.37
CA ALA A 93 8.57 6.37 -0.24
C ALA A 93 8.52 5.51 1.05
N PRO A 94 8.34 6.07 2.27
CA PRO A 94 8.34 5.25 3.48
C PRO A 94 7.15 4.28 3.52
N THR A 95 5.97 4.69 3.05
CA THR A 95 4.80 3.80 2.97
C THR A 95 5.01 2.71 1.94
N GLY A 96 5.58 3.03 0.77
CA GLY A 96 5.93 2.05 -0.26
C GLY A 96 6.94 1.02 0.25
N ALA A 97 7.97 1.46 0.97
CA ALA A 97 8.96 0.58 1.58
C ALA A 97 8.34 -0.35 2.64
N LEU A 98 7.47 0.18 3.50
CA LEU A 98 6.77 -0.62 4.51
C LEU A 98 5.87 -1.68 3.85
N MET A 99 5.08 -1.30 2.85
CA MET A 99 4.22 -2.24 2.13
C MET A 99 5.04 -3.30 1.38
N GLY A 100 6.16 -2.91 0.78
CA GLY A 100 7.10 -3.85 0.16
C GLY A 100 7.68 -4.84 1.16
N PHE A 101 8.08 -4.38 2.33
CA PHE A 101 8.56 -5.25 3.41
C PHE A 101 7.46 -6.25 3.86
N ILE A 102 6.24 -5.76 4.11
CA ILE A 102 5.12 -6.63 4.51
C ILE A 102 4.81 -7.66 3.41
N ALA A 103 4.83 -7.26 2.14
CA ALA A 103 4.58 -8.16 1.02
C ALA A 103 5.66 -9.26 0.94
N LEU A 104 6.94 -8.89 0.99
CA LEU A 104 8.05 -9.87 0.95
C LEU A 104 7.99 -10.82 2.14
N PHE A 105 7.82 -10.29 3.34
CA PHE A 105 7.78 -11.09 4.56
C PHE A 105 6.57 -12.04 4.57
N SER A 106 5.35 -11.53 4.34
CA SER A 106 4.15 -12.36 4.31
C SER A 106 4.18 -13.38 3.16
N GLY A 107 4.74 -13.01 2.00
CA GLY A 107 4.92 -13.92 0.87
C GLY A 107 5.88 -15.06 1.18
N ALA A 108 7.00 -14.78 1.85
CA ALA A 108 7.94 -15.82 2.31
C ALA A 108 7.26 -16.79 3.28
N PHE A 109 6.53 -16.28 4.27
CA PHE A 109 5.80 -17.12 5.22
C PHE A 109 4.67 -17.93 4.57
N TRP A 110 4.00 -17.39 3.58
CA TRP A 110 3.00 -18.11 2.80
C TRP A 110 3.64 -19.15 1.87
N GLY A 111 4.80 -18.86 1.33
CA GLY A 111 5.56 -19.76 0.46
C GLY A 111 5.97 -21.07 1.16
N ARG A 112 6.36 -21.00 2.41
CA ARG A 112 6.83 -22.17 3.17
C ARG A 112 5.83 -23.34 3.20
N PRO A 113 4.56 -23.17 3.63
CA PRO A 113 3.58 -24.24 3.60
C PRO A 113 3.09 -24.59 2.19
N THR A 114 3.20 -23.69 1.22
CA THR A 114 2.69 -23.87 -0.14
C THR A 114 3.68 -24.57 -1.05
N TRP A 115 4.96 -24.19 -0.99
CA TRP A 115 6.04 -24.68 -1.87
C TRP A 115 7.20 -25.36 -1.14
N GLY A 116 7.15 -25.45 0.18
CA GLY A 116 8.16 -26.11 1.01
C GLY A 116 9.38 -25.23 1.34
N THR A 117 9.47 -24.03 0.80
CA THR A 117 10.58 -23.10 1.03
C THR A 117 10.09 -21.67 1.26
N TYR A 118 10.85 -20.90 2.04
CA TYR A 118 10.56 -19.46 2.25
C TYR A 118 10.93 -18.59 1.04
N TRP A 119 11.92 -19.03 0.26
CA TRP A 119 12.45 -18.27 -0.85
C TRP A 119 13.04 -19.19 -1.93
N VAL A 120 12.87 -18.79 -3.19
CA VAL A 120 13.49 -19.44 -4.36
C VAL A 120 14.15 -18.33 -5.16
N TRP A 121 15.43 -18.52 -5.50
CA TRP A 121 16.17 -17.62 -6.37
C TRP A 121 15.93 -17.95 -7.84
#